data_2478acf5e9aa2664473ea72134627352
#
_entry.id   2478acf5e9aa2664473ea72134627352
#
_cell.length_a   1.000
_cell.length_b   1.000
_cell.length_c   1.000
_cell.angle_alpha   90.00
_cell.angle_beta   90.00
_cell.angle_gamma   90.00
#
_symmetry.space_group_name_H-M   'P 1'
#
loop_
_entity.id
_entity.type
_entity.pdbx_description
1 polymer ?
#
loop_
_entity_poly.entity_id
_entity_poly.type
_entity_poly.pdbx_seq_one_letter_code
_entity_poly.pdbx_strand_id
1 'polypeptide(L)'
;MTNSTAPVVVIGSGLAGYNLVKELRKLAPEQDILVITADDGRNYSKPMLSTGYGKNKSADELAMSSAADMAAQFNITVRNNTRVTHIDTDAHRVFLGEEPVEYSKLVLAWGAEAVSPRIEGDAEDRIFSINDLEDYAAFRAAADGKKRVLIMGAGLIGCEFANDMTVGGFECEVVAPCDHVFPTLLPQDAANAVQRGLEGIGVKFHLGPLVTRVSRDGDGVSAALSNGVEVKADVVVSAIGLRPRLDLAVKAGIQVNQGIVADRLLQTSAKDVYTLGDCAEVEGRVLLYVLPLMSAARALAKTLAGTPTEVSYGVMPVTVKTPACPVVVNPPAADAAGRWIVEQEGNDVQAEYRNEAGDLLGFALTGAKVANKVALNKELPAIMP
;
A
#
# COMPACT_ATOMS: atom_id res chain seq x y z
N MET A 1 -7.14 20.91 33.76
CA MET A 1 -6.56 20.21 32.61
C MET A 1 -5.07 20.48 32.67
N THR A 2 -4.27 19.52 33.05
CA THR A 2 -2.81 19.65 33.05
C THR A 2 -2.36 19.80 31.61
N ASN A 3 -1.81 20.96 31.22
CA ASN A 3 -1.07 21.12 30.01
C ASN A 3 0.10 20.13 30.06
N SER A 4 -0.05 18.95 29.47
CA SER A 4 1.07 18.04 29.28
C SER A 4 2.05 18.72 28.34
N THR A 5 3.27 18.94 28.80
CA THR A 5 4.37 19.50 27.97
C THR A 5 4.92 18.46 26.99
N ALA A 6 4.45 17.21 27.05
CA ALA A 6 4.90 16.14 26.17
C ALA A 6 4.32 16.30 24.75
N PRO A 7 5.09 15.98 23.72
CA PRO A 7 4.69 16.14 22.31
C PRO A 7 3.57 15.17 21.91
N VAL A 8 2.94 15.45 20.78
CA VAL A 8 2.25 14.44 19.98
C VAL A 8 3.33 13.59 19.30
N VAL A 9 3.36 12.30 19.62
CA VAL A 9 4.31 11.35 19.01
C VAL A 9 3.64 10.61 17.86
N VAL A 10 4.27 10.61 16.68
CA VAL A 10 3.83 9.87 15.50
C VAL A 10 4.88 8.82 15.16
N ILE A 11 4.51 7.56 15.18
CA ILE A 11 5.41 6.47 14.79
C ILE A 11 5.17 6.11 13.33
N GLY A 12 6.14 6.43 12.48
CA GLY A 12 6.13 6.23 11.04
C GLY A 12 6.12 7.53 10.24
N SER A 13 7.06 7.66 9.31
CA SER A 13 7.27 8.81 8.41
C SER A 13 6.63 8.63 7.03
N GLY A 14 5.92 7.52 6.80
CA GLY A 14 5.25 7.24 5.53
C GLY A 14 4.14 8.24 5.18
N LEU A 15 3.41 7.97 4.10
CA LEU A 15 2.31 8.83 3.64
C LEU A 15 1.31 9.18 4.77
N ALA A 16 0.99 8.22 5.65
CA ALA A 16 0.06 8.44 6.75
C ALA A 16 0.61 9.44 7.76
N GLY A 17 1.81 9.21 8.28
CA GLY A 17 2.44 10.05 9.30
C GLY A 17 2.67 11.47 8.82
N TYR A 18 3.34 11.65 7.68
CA TYR A 18 3.61 13.00 7.18
C TYR A 18 2.37 13.75 6.71
N ASN A 19 1.35 13.08 6.15
CA ASN A 19 0.11 13.79 5.83
C ASN A 19 -0.64 14.22 7.10
N LEU A 20 -0.67 13.40 8.15
CA LEU A 20 -1.20 13.82 9.44
C LEU A 20 -0.45 15.04 9.99
N VAL A 21 0.89 15.02 9.99
CA VAL A 21 1.73 16.15 10.44
C VAL A 21 1.39 17.42 9.67
N LYS A 22 1.30 17.34 8.33
CA LYS A 22 0.94 18.48 7.47
C LYS A 22 -0.42 19.08 7.83
N GLU A 23 -1.43 18.24 8.05
CA GLU A 23 -2.78 18.68 8.39
C GLU A 23 -2.86 19.20 9.83
N LEU A 24 -2.19 18.54 10.79
CA LEU A 24 -2.16 18.97 12.19
C LEU A 24 -1.46 20.33 12.36
N ARG A 25 -0.33 20.55 11.65
CA ARG A 25 0.40 21.82 11.74
C ARG A 25 -0.43 23.01 11.24
N LYS A 26 -1.32 22.82 10.26
CA LYS A 26 -2.25 23.88 9.81
C LYS A 26 -3.26 24.27 10.89
N LEU A 27 -3.69 23.32 11.72
CA LEU A 27 -4.74 23.51 12.72
C LEU A 27 -4.18 23.87 14.10
N ALA A 28 -2.98 23.41 14.42
CA ALA A 28 -2.29 23.63 15.68
C ALA A 28 -0.83 24.04 15.44
N PRO A 29 -0.56 25.32 15.08
CA PRO A 29 0.76 25.81 14.70
C PRO A 29 1.84 25.62 15.78
N GLU A 30 1.45 25.70 17.07
CA GLU A 30 2.37 25.64 18.22
C GLU A 30 2.46 24.24 18.84
N GLN A 31 1.76 23.23 18.30
CA GLN A 31 1.80 21.89 18.87
C GLN A 31 3.18 21.25 18.67
N ASP A 32 3.79 20.79 19.78
CA ASP A 32 5.01 19.98 19.67
C ASP A 32 4.70 18.63 19.05
N ILE A 33 5.41 18.28 17.97
CA ILE A 33 5.25 17.02 17.24
C ILE A 33 6.61 16.35 17.11
N LEU A 34 6.67 15.08 17.50
CA LEU A 34 7.82 14.21 17.34
C LEU A 34 7.44 13.05 16.41
N VAL A 35 8.12 12.94 15.27
CA VAL A 35 8.02 11.79 14.37
C VAL A 35 9.18 10.84 14.66
N ILE A 36 8.88 9.56 14.86
CA ILE A 36 9.88 8.50 15.06
C ILE A 36 9.72 7.48 13.94
N THR A 37 10.80 7.17 13.23
CA THR A 37 10.75 6.21 12.14
C THR A 37 12.01 5.33 12.10
N ALA A 38 11.81 4.06 11.74
CA ALA A 38 12.90 3.09 11.65
C ALA A 38 13.74 3.24 10.38
N ASP A 39 13.20 3.90 9.36
CA ASP A 39 13.84 4.23 8.09
C ASP A 39 14.57 5.60 8.15
N ASP A 40 15.08 6.06 7.03
CA ASP A 40 15.81 7.33 6.92
C ASP A 40 14.93 8.58 7.03
N GLY A 41 13.60 8.42 7.10
CA GLY A 41 12.63 9.52 7.29
C GLY A 41 12.38 10.38 6.05
N ARG A 42 12.80 9.96 4.86
CA ARG A 42 12.48 10.67 3.62
C ARG A 42 10.98 10.68 3.35
N ASN A 43 10.49 11.82 2.88
CA ASN A 43 9.12 11.94 2.38
C ASN A 43 9.07 11.54 0.92
N TYR A 44 8.24 10.58 0.58
CA TYR A 44 8.00 10.11 -0.79
C TYR A 44 6.56 9.59 -0.96
N SER A 45 6.15 9.43 -2.20
CA SER A 45 4.87 8.81 -2.52
C SER A 45 5.07 7.32 -2.78
N LYS A 46 4.69 6.47 -1.82
CA LYS A 46 4.81 5.00 -1.92
C LYS A 46 4.27 4.43 -3.24
N PRO A 47 3.11 4.87 -3.77
CA PRO A 47 2.65 4.44 -5.10
C PRO A 47 3.61 4.71 -6.25
N MET A 48 4.60 5.61 -6.10
CA MET A 48 5.58 5.88 -7.16
C MET A 48 6.65 4.81 -7.30
N LEU A 49 6.80 3.91 -6.32
CA LEU A 49 7.77 2.81 -6.37
C LEU A 49 7.53 1.88 -7.57
N SER A 50 6.26 1.63 -7.93
CA SER A 50 5.87 0.80 -9.07
C SER A 50 5.79 1.55 -10.42
N THR A 51 6.38 2.76 -10.50
CA THR A 51 6.46 3.57 -11.73
C THR A 51 7.82 4.24 -11.91
N GLY A 52 8.80 3.80 -11.14
CA GLY A 52 10.13 4.41 -11.12
C GLY A 52 11.05 3.87 -12.20
N TYR A 53 10.92 2.59 -12.57
CA TYR A 53 11.79 1.93 -13.53
C TYR A 53 11.59 2.45 -14.94
N GLY A 54 10.35 2.51 -15.43
CA GLY A 54 10.01 3.02 -16.76
C GLY A 54 10.39 4.50 -16.95
N LYS A 55 10.56 5.25 -15.84
CA LYS A 55 11.04 6.64 -15.83
C LYS A 55 12.53 6.74 -15.53
N ASN A 56 13.22 5.63 -15.39
CA ASN A 56 14.62 5.53 -15.01
C ASN A 56 15.00 6.35 -13.76
N LYS A 57 14.12 6.37 -12.73
CA LYS A 57 14.37 7.08 -11.48
C LYS A 57 15.05 6.20 -10.44
N SER A 58 16.06 6.73 -9.78
CA SER A 58 16.66 6.16 -8.58
C SER A 58 15.75 6.32 -7.36
N ALA A 59 16.06 5.66 -6.24
CA ALA A 59 15.36 5.88 -4.98
C ALA A 59 15.49 7.34 -4.50
N ASP A 60 16.66 7.94 -4.68
CA ASP A 60 16.90 9.35 -4.30
C ASP A 60 16.05 10.32 -5.13
N GLU A 61 15.83 10.03 -6.42
CA GLU A 61 14.98 10.85 -7.30
C GLU A 61 13.48 10.63 -7.05
N LEU A 62 13.09 9.55 -6.39
CA LEU A 62 11.71 9.33 -5.94
C LEU A 62 11.42 10.01 -4.60
N ALA A 63 12.45 10.32 -3.81
CA ALA A 63 12.33 11.10 -2.59
C ALA A 63 12.00 12.56 -2.95
N MET A 64 11.02 13.14 -2.26
CA MET A 64 10.59 14.52 -2.46
C MET A 64 11.26 15.48 -1.47
N SER A 65 11.58 14.99 -0.26
CA SER A 65 12.21 15.78 0.81
C SER A 65 12.95 14.83 1.77
N SER A 66 14.05 15.30 2.35
CA SER A 66 14.73 14.60 3.43
C SER A 66 13.98 14.72 4.76
N ALA A 67 14.37 13.92 5.76
CA ALA A 67 13.88 14.07 7.13
C ALA A 67 14.17 15.49 7.70
N ALA A 68 15.33 16.04 7.39
CA ALA A 68 15.72 17.39 7.81
C ALA A 68 14.85 18.48 7.16
N ASP A 69 14.55 18.34 5.86
CA ASP A 69 13.65 19.27 5.16
C ASP A 69 12.24 19.23 5.77
N MET A 70 11.74 18.04 6.07
CA MET A 70 10.43 17.85 6.72
C MET A 70 10.42 18.46 8.12
N ALA A 71 11.48 18.27 8.90
CA ALA A 71 11.64 18.85 10.22
C ALA A 71 11.60 20.39 10.15
N ALA A 72 12.36 20.98 9.25
CA ALA A 72 12.41 22.45 9.07
C ALA A 72 11.09 23.01 8.53
N GLN A 73 10.50 22.37 7.51
CA GLN A 73 9.28 22.86 6.84
C GLN A 73 8.07 22.87 7.78
N PHE A 74 7.94 21.85 8.64
CA PHE A 74 6.77 21.69 9.50
C PHE A 74 7.05 22.00 10.97
N ASN A 75 8.23 22.52 11.29
CA ASN A 75 8.67 22.84 12.67
C ASN A 75 8.38 21.64 13.62
N ILE A 76 8.96 20.48 13.28
CA ILE A 76 8.81 19.22 14.01
C ILE A 76 10.17 18.62 14.33
N THR A 77 10.22 17.72 15.30
CA THR A 77 11.37 16.86 15.52
C THR A 77 11.18 15.55 14.75
N VAL A 78 12.20 15.09 14.00
CA VAL A 78 12.20 13.79 13.34
C VAL A 78 13.38 12.97 13.87
N ARG A 79 13.08 11.84 14.49
CA ARG A 79 14.06 10.80 14.86
C ARG A 79 13.99 9.67 13.82
N ASN A 80 14.80 9.77 12.81
CA ASN A 80 14.96 8.75 11.78
C ASN A 80 15.98 7.66 12.21
N ASN A 81 16.03 6.55 11.47
CA ASN A 81 16.85 5.38 11.79
C ASN A 81 16.68 4.92 13.25
N THR A 82 15.49 5.11 13.79
CA THR A 82 15.18 4.90 15.21
C THR A 82 13.93 4.04 15.33
N ARG A 83 14.10 2.84 15.90
CA ARG A 83 12.99 1.88 16.07
C ARG A 83 12.38 2.00 17.46
N VAL A 84 11.06 2.16 17.53
CA VAL A 84 10.32 1.98 18.76
C VAL A 84 10.27 0.49 19.09
N THR A 85 10.72 0.12 20.29
CA THR A 85 10.84 -1.28 20.73
C THR A 85 9.73 -1.71 21.67
N HIS A 86 9.13 -0.76 22.40
CA HIS A 86 8.05 -1.01 23.35
C HIS A 86 7.15 0.23 23.49
N ILE A 87 5.88 0.04 23.84
CA ILE A 87 4.91 1.07 24.14
C ILE A 87 4.28 0.73 25.49
N ASP A 88 4.37 1.66 26.44
CA ASP A 88 3.66 1.62 27.72
C ASP A 88 2.49 2.62 27.64
N THR A 89 1.30 2.09 27.43
CA THR A 89 0.09 2.88 27.23
C THR A 89 -0.40 3.50 28.54
N ASP A 90 -0.11 2.89 29.69
CA ASP A 90 -0.52 3.38 31.01
C ASP A 90 0.38 4.54 31.48
N ALA A 91 1.70 4.41 31.22
CA ALA A 91 2.67 5.46 31.56
C ALA A 91 2.77 6.55 30.49
N HIS A 92 2.08 6.44 29.36
CA HIS A 92 2.18 7.35 28.19
C HIS A 92 3.62 7.49 27.69
N ARG A 93 4.30 6.36 27.46
CA ARG A 93 5.70 6.31 27.01
C ARG A 93 5.90 5.36 25.84
N VAL A 94 6.76 5.74 24.93
CA VAL A 94 7.36 4.82 23.95
C VAL A 94 8.85 4.67 24.26
N PHE A 95 9.43 3.54 23.91
CA PHE A 95 10.83 3.23 24.21
C PHE A 95 11.65 3.07 22.93
N LEU A 96 12.81 3.71 22.91
CA LEU A 96 13.82 3.61 21.86
C LEU A 96 15.00 2.81 22.42
N GLY A 97 14.85 1.48 22.42
CA GLY A 97 15.68 0.62 23.26
C GLY A 97 15.33 0.82 24.73
N GLU A 98 16.26 1.36 25.51
CA GLU A 98 16.06 1.68 26.94
C GLU A 98 15.63 3.14 27.19
N GLU A 99 15.72 4.02 26.17
CA GLU A 99 15.37 5.43 26.30
C GLU A 99 13.83 5.60 26.28
N PRO A 100 13.20 6.08 27.37
CA PRO A 100 11.79 6.40 27.37
C PRO A 100 11.53 7.79 26.75
N VAL A 101 10.47 7.89 25.96
CA VAL A 101 9.97 9.14 25.38
C VAL A 101 8.50 9.29 25.77
N GLU A 102 8.18 10.36 26.49
CA GLU A 102 6.81 10.66 26.91
C GLU A 102 5.98 11.24 25.74
N TYR A 103 4.68 10.96 25.74
CA TYR A 103 3.75 11.52 24.77
C TYR A 103 2.47 12.07 25.44
N SER A 104 1.91 13.13 24.88
CA SER A 104 0.55 13.60 25.23
C SER A 104 -0.51 12.80 24.44
N LYS A 105 -0.23 12.52 23.17
CA LYS A 105 -1.00 11.69 22.27
C LYS A 105 -0.01 10.85 21.44
N LEU A 106 -0.37 9.59 21.16
CA LEU A 106 0.42 8.69 20.35
C LEU A 106 -0.35 8.33 19.09
N VAL A 107 0.33 8.37 17.95
CA VAL A 107 -0.24 7.97 16.66
C VAL A 107 0.57 6.84 16.02
N LEU A 108 -0.08 5.73 15.77
CA LEU A 108 0.48 4.55 15.13
C LEU A 108 0.24 4.66 13.62
N ALA A 109 1.30 5.00 12.87
CA ALA A 109 1.25 5.25 11.42
C ALA A 109 2.34 4.46 10.67
N TRP A 110 2.74 3.30 11.21
CA TRP A 110 3.87 2.50 10.70
C TRP A 110 3.53 1.56 9.54
N GLY A 111 2.29 1.57 9.08
CA GLY A 111 1.87 0.95 7.84
C GLY A 111 1.83 -0.59 7.85
N ALA A 112 2.02 -1.15 6.66
CA ALA A 112 1.99 -2.59 6.40
C ALA A 112 3.37 -3.09 5.98
N GLU A 113 3.57 -4.40 6.03
CA GLU A 113 4.74 -5.11 5.53
C GLU A 113 4.36 -6.04 4.39
N ALA A 114 5.33 -6.32 3.51
CA ALA A 114 5.15 -7.31 2.47
C ALA A 114 5.04 -8.71 3.08
N VAL A 115 4.15 -9.52 2.52
CA VAL A 115 4.06 -10.94 2.86
C VAL A 115 5.32 -11.63 2.38
N SER A 116 6.05 -12.28 3.28
CA SER A 116 7.24 -13.05 2.93
C SER A 116 6.83 -14.36 2.25
N PRO A 117 7.32 -14.63 1.04
CA PRO A 117 7.07 -15.92 0.40
C PRO A 117 7.80 -17.04 1.16
N ARG A 118 7.08 -18.12 1.46
CA ARG A 118 7.68 -19.34 2.00
C ARG A 118 8.07 -20.25 0.84
N ILE A 119 9.25 -20.04 0.29
CA ILE A 119 9.74 -20.71 -0.92
C ILE A 119 11.00 -21.48 -0.58
N GLU A 120 11.13 -22.71 -1.10
CA GLU A 120 12.36 -23.50 -0.99
C GLU A 120 13.45 -22.93 -1.91
N GLY A 121 14.70 -23.31 -1.63
CA GLY A 121 15.84 -23.00 -2.48
C GLY A 121 16.97 -22.28 -1.75
N ASP A 122 17.95 -21.81 -2.51
CA ASP A 122 19.20 -21.19 -2.00
C ASP A 122 19.41 -19.76 -2.53
N ALA A 123 18.36 -19.16 -3.13
CA ALA A 123 18.44 -17.85 -3.76
C ALA A 123 17.50 -16.81 -3.11
N GLU A 124 17.30 -16.87 -1.77
CA GLU A 124 16.44 -15.94 -1.03
C GLU A 124 16.88 -14.48 -1.20
N ASP A 125 18.19 -14.23 -1.26
CA ASP A 125 18.77 -12.90 -1.51
C ASP A 125 18.52 -12.33 -2.93
N ARG A 126 17.92 -13.11 -3.81
CA ARG A 126 17.48 -12.70 -5.14
C ARG A 126 15.97 -12.43 -5.23
N ILE A 127 15.26 -12.56 -4.11
CA ILE A 127 13.81 -12.32 -4.01
C ILE A 127 13.60 -10.99 -3.28
N PHE A 128 13.04 -10.01 -3.97
CA PHE A 128 12.84 -8.65 -3.47
C PHE A 128 11.36 -8.37 -3.25
N SER A 129 11.00 -7.91 -2.06
CA SER A 129 9.69 -7.32 -1.77
C SER A 129 9.86 -5.81 -1.68
N ILE A 130 9.30 -5.07 -2.64
CA ILE A 130 9.53 -3.62 -2.75
C ILE A 130 8.38 -2.88 -2.04
N ASN A 131 8.59 -2.47 -0.79
CA ASN A 131 7.60 -1.84 0.06
C ASN A 131 7.97 -0.41 0.48
N ASP A 132 9.23 -0.04 0.38
CA ASP A 132 9.76 1.30 0.68
C ASP A 132 10.91 1.70 -0.25
N LEU A 133 11.52 2.87 -0.01
CA LEU A 133 12.63 3.39 -0.82
C LEU A 133 13.92 2.56 -0.68
N GLU A 134 14.17 1.99 0.49
CA GLU A 134 15.36 1.17 0.74
C GLU A 134 15.26 -0.15 -0.02
N ASP A 135 14.09 -0.80 0.04
CA ASP A 135 13.77 -1.99 -0.76
C ASP A 135 13.92 -1.70 -2.26
N TYR A 136 13.40 -0.55 -2.71
CA TYR A 136 13.50 -0.14 -4.12
C TYR A 136 14.95 0.10 -4.54
N ALA A 137 15.77 0.73 -3.69
CA ALA A 137 17.19 0.94 -3.94
C ALA A 137 17.95 -0.38 -4.03
N ALA A 138 17.69 -1.30 -3.10
CA ALA A 138 18.31 -2.64 -3.08
C ALA A 138 17.93 -3.44 -4.34
N PHE A 139 16.65 -3.42 -4.73
CA PHE A 139 16.19 -4.05 -5.96
C PHE A 139 16.86 -3.45 -7.19
N ARG A 140 16.91 -2.12 -7.31
CA ARG A 140 17.57 -1.46 -8.44
C ARG A 140 19.04 -1.83 -8.57
N ALA A 141 19.77 -1.89 -7.44
CA ALA A 141 21.17 -2.31 -7.44
C ALA A 141 21.35 -3.77 -7.90
N ALA A 142 20.45 -4.67 -7.46
CA ALA A 142 20.50 -6.08 -7.86
C ALA A 142 20.09 -6.31 -9.33
N ALA A 143 19.23 -5.45 -9.86
CA ALA A 143 18.72 -5.54 -11.24
C ALA A 143 19.61 -4.79 -12.26
N ASP A 144 20.64 -4.07 -11.79
CA ASP A 144 21.54 -3.35 -12.70
C ASP A 144 22.26 -4.30 -13.67
N GLY A 145 22.20 -3.95 -14.97
CA GLY A 145 22.73 -4.78 -16.04
C GLY A 145 21.98 -6.11 -16.30
N LYS A 146 20.90 -6.39 -15.58
CA LYS A 146 20.05 -7.57 -15.74
C LYS A 146 18.92 -7.29 -16.74
N LYS A 147 18.25 -8.38 -17.21
CA LYS A 147 17.22 -8.29 -18.24
C LYS A 147 15.93 -9.01 -17.88
N ARG A 148 15.99 -10.10 -17.13
CA ARG A 148 14.85 -10.98 -16.89
C ARG A 148 14.37 -10.84 -15.45
N VAL A 149 13.10 -10.53 -15.28
CA VAL A 149 12.46 -10.40 -13.97
C VAL A 149 11.28 -11.37 -13.87
N LEU A 150 11.33 -12.22 -12.86
CA LEU A 150 10.16 -12.99 -12.47
C LEU A 150 9.38 -12.22 -11.40
N ILE A 151 8.08 -12.03 -11.60
CA ILE A 151 7.19 -11.38 -10.65
C ILE A 151 6.24 -12.42 -10.07
N MET A 152 6.25 -12.59 -8.77
CA MET A 152 5.31 -13.43 -8.05
C MET A 152 4.11 -12.60 -7.61
N GLY A 153 2.92 -12.94 -8.13
CA GLY A 153 1.66 -12.26 -7.87
C GLY A 153 1.15 -11.42 -9.04
N ALA A 154 -0.08 -11.70 -9.48
CA ALA A 154 -0.79 -11.00 -10.54
C ALA A 154 -1.85 -10.02 -10.00
N GLY A 155 -1.68 -9.53 -8.77
CA GLY A 155 -2.48 -8.48 -8.17
C GLY A 155 -2.09 -7.08 -8.65
N LEU A 156 -2.63 -6.04 -8.00
CA LEU A 156 -2.41 -4.64 -8.35
C LEU A 156 -0.91 -4.30 -8.48
N ILE A 157 -0.14 -4.56 -7.43
CA ILE A 157 1.28 -4.19 -7.38
C ILE A 157 2.11 -5.00 -8.38
N GLY A 158 1.85 -6.32 -8.51
CA GLY A 158 2.57 -7.16 -9.46
C GLY A 158 2.38 -6.74 -10.91
N CYS A 159 1.15 -6.41 -11.31
CA CYS A 159 0.86 -5.94 -12.66
C CYS A 159 1.39 -4.52 -12.93
N GLU A 160 1.40 -3.63 -11.92
CA GLU A 160 2.04 -2.32 -12.06
C GLU A 160 3.55 -2.45 -12.27
N PHE A 161 4.23 -3.28 -11.48
CA PHE A 161 5.66 -3.57 -11.67
C PHE A 161 5.92 -4.24 -13.04
N ALA A 162 5.09 -5.20 -13.45
CA ALA A 162 5.24 -5.83 -14.75
C ALA A 162 5.16 -4.81 -15.89
N ASN A 163 4.19 -3.89 -15.84
CA ASN A 163 4.08 -2.82 -16.82
C ASN A 163 5.30 -1.89 -16.79
N ASP A 164 5.68 -1.40 -15.60
CA ASP A 164 6.75 -0.41 -15.45
C ASP A 164 8.13 -0.96 -15.83
N MET A 165 8.44 -2.18 -15.39
CA MET A 165 9.70 -2.85 -15.69
C MET A 165 9.82 -3.21 -17.17
N THR A 166 8.73 -3.68 -17.81
CA THR A 166 8.73 -3.96 -19.24
C THR A 166 8.98 -2.70 -20.06
N VAL A 167 8.34 -1.57 -19.68
CA VAL A 167 8.62 -0.27 -20.30
C VAL A 167 10.08 0.16 -20.02
N GLY A 168 10.63 -0.20 -18.87
CA GLY A 168 12.03 0.01 -18.51
C GLY A 168 13.04 -0.92 -19.20
N GLY A 169 12.57 -1.82 -20.08
CA GLY A 169 13.42 -2.68 -20.91
C GLY A 169 13.67 -4.09 -20.38
N PHE A 170 12.94 -4.50 -19.31
CA PHE A 170 13.02 -5.88 -18.82
C PHE A 170 12.08 -6.83 -19.55
N GLU A 171 12.50 -8.09 -19.64
CA GLU A 171 11.65 -9.23 -19.98
C GLU A 171 10.96 -9.71 -18.68
N CYS A 172 9.65 -9.47 -18.57
CA CYS A 172 8.89 -9.78 -17.36
C CYS A 172 8.03 -11.03 -17.54
N GLU A 173 8.13 -11.96 -16.58
CA GLU A 173 7.24 -13.10 -16.45
C GLU A 173 6.52 -13.04 -15.10
N VAL A 174 5.19 -13.14 -15.11
CA VAL A 174 4.35 -13.06 -13.90
C VAL A 174 3.79 -14.43 -13.58
N VAL A 175 3.96 -14.90 -12.35
CA VAL A 175 3.43 -16.18 -11.86
C VAL A 175 2.45 -15.92 -10.74
N ALA A 176 1.24 -16.50 -10.81
CA ALA A 176 0.24 -16.37 -9.76
C ALA A 176 -0.74 -17.54 -9.72
N PRO A 177 -1.16 -18.01 -8.52
CA PRO A 177 -2.07 -19.14 -8.34
C PRO A 177 -3.54 -18.72 -8.51
N CYS A 178 -3.84 -17.96 -9.52
CA CYS A 178 -5.19 -17.48 -9.86
C CYS A 178 -5.42 -17.71 -11.37
N ASP A 179 -6.67 -17.65 -11.78
CA ASP A 179 -7.10 -17.89 -13.17
C ASP A 179 -7.06 -16.61 -14.02
N HIS A 180 -6.99 -15.44 -13.40
CA HIS A 180 -6.88 -14.15 -14.08
C HIS A 180 -6.12 -13.11 -13.25
N VAL A 181 -5.68 -12.03 -13.88
CA VAL A 181 -5.03 -10.91 -13.21
C VAL A 181 -6.03 -10.12 -12.36
N PHE A 182 -5.56 -9.47 -11.28
CA PHE A 182 -6.39 -8.69 -10.32
C PHE A 182 -7.57 -9.50 -9.73
N PRO A 183 -7.37 -10.72 -9.24
CA PRO A 183 -8.46 -11.64 -8.91
C PRO A 183 -9.43 -11.13 -7.83
N THR A 184 -9.00 -10.16 -7.01
CA THR A 184 -9.84 -9.56 -5.96
C THR A 184 -10.48 -8.22 -6.35
N LEU A 185 -10.13 -7.68 -7.52
CA LEU A 185 -10.54 -6.33 -7.93
C LEU A 185 -11.39 -6.32 -9.19
N LEU A 186 -11.09 -7.17 -10.16
CA LEU A 186 -11.70 -7.11 -11.49
C LEU A 186 -12.56 -8.35 -11.78
N PRO A 187 -13.70 -8.19 -12.47
CA PRO A 187 -14.37 -9.31 -13.11
C PRO A 187 -13.53 -9.83 -14.28
N GLN A 188 -13.77 -11.10 -14.69
CA GLN A 188 -12.98 -11.82 -15.68
C GLN A 188 -12.77 -11.06 -17.00
N ASP A 189 -13.81 -10.40 -17.52
CA ASP A 189 -13.73 -9.69 -18.81
C ASP A 189 -12.77 -8.49 -18.74
N ALA A 190 -12.87 -7.71 -17.66
CA ALA A 190 -11.96 -6.60 -17.41
C ALA A 190 -10.53 -7.08 -17.14
N ALA A 191 -10.37 -8.16 -16.37
CA ALA A 191 -9.07 -8.79 -16.10
C ALA A 191 -8.41 -9.27 -17.39
N ASN A 192 -9.15 -9.96 -18.26
CA ASN A 192 -8.67 -10.43 -19.56
C ASN A 192 -8.23 -9.26 -20.46
N ALA A 193 -8.93 -8.13 -20.43
CA ALA A 193 -8.55 -6.94 -21.19
C ALA A 193 -7.20 -6.38 -20.72
N VAL A 194 -6.98 -6.31 -19.40
CA VAL A 194 -5.71 -5.86 -18.83
C VAL A 194 -4.58 -6.85 -19.15
N GLN A 195 -4.84 -8.15 -19.01
CA GLN A 195 -3.86 -9.17 -19.37
C GLN A 195 -3.40 -9.05 -20.81
N ARG A 196 -4.34 -8.95 -21.78
CA ARG A 196 -4.01 -8.73 -23.20
C ARG A 196 -3.20 -7.45 -23.41
N GLY A 197 -3.52 -6.37 -22.70
CA GLY A 197 -2.77 -5.12 -22.77
C GLY A 197 -1.32 -5.27 -22.30
N LEU A 198 -1.09 -5.98 -21.21
CA LEU A 198 0.24 -6.28 -20.69
C LEU A 198 1.00 -7.27 -21.58
N GLU A 199 0.35 -8.32 -22.07
CA GLU A 199 0.93 -9.24 -23.05
C GLU A 199 1.33 -8.51 -24.35
N GLY A 200 0.52 -7.53 -24.77
CA GLY A 200 0.81 -6.69 -25.94
C GLY A 200 2.09 -5.88 -25.84
N ILE A 201 2.59 -5.59 -24.65
CA ILE A 201 3.90 -4.96 -24.43
C ILE A 201 5.02 -5.96 -24.11
N GLY A 202 4.73 -7.26 -24.05
CA GLY A 202 5.72 -8.33 -23.89
C GLY A 202 5.73 -9.03 -22.54
N VAL A 203 4.83 -8.70 -21.61
CA VAL A 203 4.70 -9.45 -20.34
C VAL A 203 4.18 -10.86 -20.62
N LYS A 204 4.77 -11.87 -20.01
CA LYS A 204 4.29 -13.25 -20.06
C LYS A 204 3.63 -13.63 -18.74
N PHE A 205 2.54 -14.39 -18.80
CA PHE A 205 1.80 -14.84 -17.62
C PHE A 205 1.80 -16.37 -17.50
N HIS A 206 2.03 -16.84 -16.27
CA HIS A 206 1.86 -18.22 -15.84
C HIS A 206 0.79 -18.22 -14.75
N LEU A 207 -0.48 -18.25 -15.14
CA LEU A 207 -1.62 -18.26 -14.22
C LEU A 207 -2.01 -19.70 -13.86
N GLY A 208 -2.37 -19.92 -12.60
CA GLY A 208 -2.70 -21.20 -12.01
C GLY A 208 -1.61 -21.79 -11.11
N PRO A 209 -0.33 -21.85 -11.51
CA PRO A 209 0.72 -22.40 -10.67
C PRO A 209 1.27 -21.40 -9.62
N LEU A 210 1.88 -21.98 -8.59
CA LEU A 210 2.70 -21.29 -7.59
C LEU A 210 4.19 -21.46 -7.93
N VAL A 211 5.01 -20.50 -7.53
CA VAL A 211 6.47 -20.72 -7.40
C VAL A 211 6.71 -21.52 -6.11
N THR A 212 7.35 -22.67 -6.22
CA THR A 212 7.61 -23.59 -5.10
C THR A 212 9.06 -23.54 -4.65
N ARG A 213 9.99 -23.23 -5.58
CA ARG A 213 11.43 -23.16 -5.30
C ARG A 213 12.07 -22.08 -6.15
N VAL A 214 13.06 -21.39 -5.58
CA VAL A 214 13.95 -20.48 -6.32
C VAL A 214 15.38 -20.87 -5.99
N SER A 215 16.10 -21.36 -7.00
CA SER A 215 17.49 -21.81 -6.87
C SER A 215 18.42 -20.97 -7.73
N ARG A 216 19.68 -20.87 -7.33
CA ARG A 216 20.72 -20.20 -8.13
C ARG A 216 20.94 -20.93 -9.45
N ASP A 217 21.06 -20.18 -10.54
CA ASP A 217 21.41 -20.67 -11.87
C ASP A 217 22.42 -19.70 -12.50
N GLY A 218 23.70 -19.97 -12.31
CA GLY A 218 24.78 -19.04 -12.66
C GLY A 218 24.63 -17.70 -11.95
N ASP A 219 24.58 -16.61 -12.72
CA ASP A 219 24.39 -15.25 -12.22
C ASP A 219 22.90 -14.87 -12.01
N GLY A 220 21.98 -15.77 -12.34
CA GLY A 220 20.54 -15.62 -12.20
C GLY A 220 19.95 -16.67 -11.27
N VAL A 221 18.68 -16.95 -11.50
CA VAL A 221 17.88 -17.93 -10.76
C VAL A 221 17.04 -18.80 -11.70
N SER A 222 16.75 -20.03 -11.26
CA SER A 222 15.71 -20.90 -11.81
C SER A 222 14.59 -21.03 -10.80
N ALA A 223 13.37 -20.69 -11.20
CA ALA A 223 12.17 -20.81 -10.39
C ALA A 223 11.34 -22.01 -10.85
N ALA A 224 11.16 -22.99 -9.96
CA ALA A 224 10.31 -24.15 -10.20
C ALA A 224 8.85 -23.80 -9.86
N LEU A 225 7.94 -24.09 -10.78
CA LEU A 225 6.51 -23.92 -10.61
C LEU A 225 5.83 -25.23 -10.18
N SER A 226 4.70 -25.13 -9.50
CA SER A 226 3.94 -26.29 -9.00
C SER A 226 3.39 -27.22 -10.10
N ASN A 227 3.37 -26.75 -11.35
CA ASN A 227 2.98 -27.57 -12.53
C ASN A 227 4.18 -28.21 -13.27
N GLY A 228 5.40 -28.11 -12.71
CA GLY A 228 6.62 -28.69 -13.26
C GLY A 228 7.34 -27.80 -14.30
N VAL A 229 6.83 -26.62 -14.60
CA VAL A 229 7.52 -25.64 -15.47
C VAL A 229 8.66 -25.00 -14.68
N GLU A 230 9.78 -24.72 -15.34
CA GLU A 230 10.87 -23.90 -14.81
C GLU A 230 10.93 -22.56 -15.55
N VAL A 231 11.05 -21.48 -14.80
CA VAL A 231 11.21 -20.10 -15.31
C VAL A 231 12.58 -19.59 -14.90
N LYS A 232 13.36 -19.12 -15.88
CA LYS A 232 14.69 -18.53 -15.63
C LYS A 232 14.58 -17.02 -15.56
N ALA A 233 15.12 -16.44 -14.49
CA ALA A 233 15.18 -15.00 -14.28
C ALA A 233 16.55 -14.57 -13.74
N ASP A 234 16.80 -13.29 -13.73
CA ASP A 234 18.01 -12.73 -13.13
C ASP A 234 17.74 -12.29 -11.67
N VAL A 235 16.52 -11.77 -11.42
CA VAL A 235 16.00 -11.41 -10.11
C VAL A 235 14.50 -11.72 -10.01
N VAL A 236 14.00 -11.82 -8.79
CA VAL A 236 12.59 -12.11 -8.50
C VAL A 236 11.99 -10.95 -7.70
N VAL A 237 10.81 -10.49 -8.10
CA VAL A 237 9.99 -9.54 -7.32
C VAL A 237 8.83 -10.28 -6.69
N SER A 238 8.71 -10.19 -5.36
CA SER A 238 7.57 -10.73 -4.62
C SER A 238 6.52 -9.65 -4.42
N ALA A 239 5.36 -9.80 -5.05
CA ALA A 239 4.19 -8.92 -4.97
C ALA A 239 2.94 -9.72 -4.54
N ILE A 240 3.09 -10.64 -3.58
CA ILE A 240 2.05 -11.58 -3.12
C ILE A 240 1.12 -11.00 -2.04
N GLY A 241 1.24 -9.74 -1.74
CA GLY A 241 0.36 -9.00 -0.85
C GLY A 241 1.07 -8.27 0.28
N LEU A 242 0.28 -7.51 1.01
CA LEU A 242 0.68 -6.74 2.19
C LEU A 242 -0.18 -7.17 3.38
N ARG A 243 0.36 -7.06 4.58
CA ARG A 243 -0.38 -7.21 5.83
C ARG A 243 -0.05 -6.08 6.80
N PRO A 244 -1.01 -5.57 7.57
CA PRO A 244 -0.75 -4.62 8.64
C PRO A 244 0.33 -5.13 9.61
N ARG A 245 1.21 -4.24 10.07
CA ARG A 245 2.15 -4.56 11.14
C ARG A 245 1.44 -4.49 12.47
N LEU A 246 1.35 -5.60 13.21
CA LEU A 246 0.56 -5.70 14.44
C LEU A 246 1.38 -6.00 15.69
N ASP A 247 2.60 -6.54 15.55
CA ASP A 247 3.38 -7.10 16.66
C ASP A 247 3.59 -6.14 17.83
N LEU A 248 3.89 -4.87 17.54
CA LEU A 248 4.13 -3.87 18.58
C LEU A 248 2.82 -3.46 19.28
N ALA A 249 1.71 -3.38 18.55
CA ALA A 249 0.39 -3.09 19.10
C ALA A 249 -0.08 -4.24 20.02
N VAL A 250 0.10 -5.50 19.59
CA VAL A 250 -0.21 -6.70 20.41
C VAL A 250 0.60 -6.68 21.70
N LYS A 251 1.92 -6.42 21.62
CA LYS A 251 2.79 -6.34 22.82
C LYS A 251 2.40 -5.22 23.77
N ALA A 252 1.80 -4.15 23.26
CA ALA A 252 1.30 -3.01 24.03
C ALA A 252 -0.12 -3.23 24.58
N GLY A 253 -0.74 -4.39 24.36
CA GLY A 253 -2.10 -4.68 24.80
C GLY A 253 -3.20 -3.92 24.03
N ILE A 254 -2.86 -3.34 22.85
CA ILE A 254 -3.80 -2.65 21.99
C ILE A 254 -4.58 -3.69 21.18
N GLN A 255 -5.90 -3.52 21.07
CA GLN A 255 -6.75 -4.45 20.34
C GLN A 255 -6.41 -4.47 18.85
N VAL A 256 -6.25 -5.68 18.32
CA VAL A 256 -6.00 -5.94 16.90
C VAL A 256 -6.93 -7.00 16.34
N ASN A 257 -7.17 -6.97 15.04
CA ASN A 257 -7.83 -8.01 14.27
C ASN A 257 -7.09 -8.16 12.93
N GLN A 258 -7.64 -7.77 11.80
CA GLN A 258 -6.90 -7.68 10.54
C GLN A 258 -5.96 -6.46 10.51
N GLY A 259 -6.26 -5.43 11.30
CA GLY A 259 -5.49 -4.24 11.55
C GLY A 259 -5.49 -3.87 13.03
N ILE A 260 -4.94 -2.72 13.38
CA ILE A 260 -5.08 -2.12 14.71
C ILE A 260 -6.50 -1.55 14.78
N VAL A 261 -7.34 -2.11 15.65
CA VAL A 261 -8.76 -1.73 15.77
C VAL A 261 -8.89 -0.32 16.30
N ALA A 262 -9.64 0.50 15.59
CA ALA A 262 -9.96 1.87 15.96
C ALA A 262 -11.43 2.21 15.71
N ASP A 263 -11.95 3.15 16.48
CA ASP A 263 -13.24 3.77 16.23
C ASP A 263 -13.18 4.80 15.08
N ARG A 264 -14.30 5.47 14.80
CA ARG A 264 -14.37 6.52 13.76
C ARG A 264 -13.59 7.79 14.12
N LEU A 265 -13.21 8.00 15.37
CA LEU A 265 -12.28 9.05 15.79
C LEU A 265 -10.81 8.63 15.59
N LEU A 266 -10.59 7.42 15.06
CA LEU A 266 -9.29 6.79 14.87
C LEU A 266 -8.58 6.48 16.21
N GLN A 267 -9.33 6.46 17.32
CA GLN A 267 -8.83 6.08 18.63
C GLN A 267 -8.82 4.56 18.77
N THR A 268 -7.72 4.02 19.30
CA THR A 268 -7.57 2.58 19.58
C THR A 268 -8.23 2.21 20.92
N SER A 269 -8.12 0.96 21.31
CA SER A 269 -8.56 0.52 22.65
C SER A 269 -7.78 1.14 23.81
N ALA A 270 -6.59 1.73 23.54
CA ALA A 270 -5.79 2.43 24.53
C ALA A 270 -6.09 3.94 24.51
N LYS A 271 -6.22 4.51 25.69
CA LYS A 271 -6.50 5.95 25.84
C LYS A 271 -5.36 6.79 25.26
N ASP A 272 -5.72 7.86 24.54
CA ASP A 272 -4.78 8.80 23.92
C ASP A 272 -3.84 8.15 22.86
N VAL A 273 -4.19 6.96 22.38
CA VAL A 273 -3.48 6.24 21.30
C VAL A 273 -4.40 6.10 20.10
N TYR A 274 -3.92 6.57 18.96
CA TYR A 274 -4.64 6.63 17.67
C TYR A 274 -3.91 5.83 16.60
N THR A 275 -4.62 5.46 15.54
CA THR A 275 -4.00 4.78 14.38
C THR A 275 -4.59 5.27 13.08
N LEU A 276 -3.79 5.25 11.99
CA LEU A 276 -4.24 5.53 10.63
C LEU A 276 -3.32 4.90 9.58
N GLY A 277 -3.81 4.84 8.37
CA GLY A 277 -3.08 4.28 7.22
C GLY A 277 -3.13 2.76 7.18
N ASP A 278 -2.15 2.14 6.53
CA ASP A 278 -2.17 0.71 6.20
C ASP A 278 -2.15 -0.24 7.42
N CYS A 279 -1.85 0.26 8.62
CA CYS A 279 -1.91 -0.54 9.84
C CYS A 279 -3.27 -0.49 10.55
N ALA A 280 -4.16 0.45 10.17
CA ALA A 280 -5.41 0.69 10.86
C ALA A 280 -6.56 -0.19 10.33
N GLU A 281 -7.43 -0.60 11.26
CA GLU A 281 -8.74 -1.21 10.97
C GLU A 281 -9.83 -0.33 11.57
N VAL A 282 -10.64 0.32 10.72
CA VAL A 282 -11.72 1.21 11.14
C VAL A 282 -13.06 0.59 10.74
N GLU A 283 -13.96 0.39 11.71
CA GLU A 283 -15.26 -0.26 11.47
C GLU A 283 -15.12 -1.59 10.71
N GLY A 284 -14.13 -2.42 11.09
CA GLY A 284 -13.86 -3.72 10.47
C GLY A 284 -13.23 -3.64 9.07
N ARG A 285 -12.77 -2.47 8.64
CA ARG A 285 -12.17 -2.27 7.31
C ARG A 285 -10.70 -1.93 7.40
N VAL A 286 -9.88 -2.67 6.68
CA VAL A 286 -8.47 -2.36 6.40
C VAL A 286 -8.38 -1.89 4.95
N LEU A 287 -8.06 -0.62 4.74
CA LEU A 287 -8.05 0.03 3.41
C LEU A 287 -6.63 0.47 3.04
N LEU A 288 -5.89 -0.37 2.33
CA LEU A 288 -4.49 -0.16 1.94
C LEU A 288 -4.36 0.76 0.72
N TYR A 289 -5.04 1.92 0.75
CA TYR A 289 -5.10 2.88 -0.36
C TYR A 289 -4.84 4.30 0.11
N VAL A 290 -4.44 5.17 -0.83
CA VAL A 290 -4.08 6.57 -0.52
C VAL A 290 -5.29 7.41 -0.12
N LEU A 291 -6.44 7.26 -0.78
CA LEU A 291 -7.62 8.11 -0.50
C LEU A 291 -8.17 7.93 0.92
N PRO A 292 -8.37 6.71 1.44
CA PRO A 292 -8.76 6.48 2.83
C PRO A 292 -7.75 7.06 3.82
N LEU A 293 -6.46 6.85 3.58
CA LEU A 293 -5.37 7.40 4.39
C LEU A 293 -5.44 8.92 4.49
N MET A 294 -5.66 9.62 3.36
CA MET A 294 -5.78 11.08 3.32
C MET A 294 -7.01 11.59 4.07
N SER A 295 -8.13 10.86 4.01
CA SER A 295 -9.35 11.18 4.77
C SER A 295 -9.10 10.99 6.28
N ALA A 296 -8.48 9.89 6.66
CA ALA A 296 -8.10 9.61 8.05
C ALA A 296 -7.14 10.67 8.60
N ALA A 297 -6.12 11.07 7.84
CA ALA A 297 -5.17 12.10 8.26
C ALA A 297 -5.86 13.46 8.54
N ARG A 298 -6.80 13.87 7.69
CA ARG A 298 -7.57 15.11 7.90
C ARG A 298 -8.49 15.05 9.11
N ALA A 299 -9.19 13.93 9.31
CA ALA A 299 -10.08 13.75 10.46
C ALA A 299 -9.30 13.70 11.77
N LEU A 300 -8.22 12.90 11.81
CA LEU A 300 -7.38 12.77 13.01
C LEU A 300 -6.69 14.09 13.37
N ALA A 301 -6.23 14.86 12.39
CA ALA A 301 -5.63 16.17 12.65
C ALA A 301 -6.60 17.11 13.38
N LYS A 302 -7.89 17.14 13.03
CA LYS A 302 -8.92 17.93 13.73
C LYS A 302 -9.15 17.41 15.14
N THR A 303 -9.23 16.09 15.32
CA THR A 303 -9.38 15.44 16.63
C THR A 303 -8.22 15.79 17.55
N LEU A 304 -6.97 15.69 17.07
CA LEU A 304 -5.78 16.03 17.84
C LEU A 304 -5.68 17.54 18.13
N ALA A 305 -6.21 18.39 17.25
CA ALA A 305 -6.30 19.85 17.46
C ALA A 305 -7.47 20.25 18.39
N GLY A 306 -8.19 19.30 18.99
CA GLY A 306 -9.25 19.55 19.98
C GLY A 306 -10.67 19.56 19.42
N THR A 307 -10.87 19.24 18.15
CA THR A 307 -12.19 19.12 17.52
C THR A 307 -12.46 17.66 17.11
N PRO A 308 -13.06 16.83 17.98
CA PRO A 308 -13.36 15.44 17.65
C PRO A 308 -14.10 15.33 16.32
N THR A 309 -13.51 14.62 15.37
CA THR A 309 -14.02 14.51 14.01
C THR A 309 -13.95 13.05 13.55
N GLU A 310 -15.11 12.49 13.30
CA GLU A 310 -15.20 11.14 12.76
C GLU A 310 -14.67 11.08 11.32
N VAL A 311 -13.93 10.03 11.01
CA VAL A 311 -13.53 9.76 9.64
C VAL A 311 -14.72 9.23 8.85
N SER A 312 -14.85 9.70 7.62
CA SER A 312 -15.78 9.16 6.63
C SER A 312 -15.03 8.78 5.36
N TYR A 313 -15.48 7.71 4.71
CA TYR A 313 -14.92 7.24 3.45
C TYR A 313 -16.00 7.33 2.38
N GLY A 314 -15.88 8.29 1.49
CA GLY A 314 -16.74 8.44 0.33
C GLY A 314 -16.50 7.35 -0.71
N VAL A 315 -16.86 7.63 -1.96
CA VAL A 315 -16.50 6.77 -3.09
C VAL A 315 -15.01 6.93 -3.39
N MET A 316 -14.26 5.83 -3.34
CA MET A 316 -12.80 5.83 -3.43
C MET A 316 -12.29 4.81 -4.46
N PRO A 317 -12.50 5.05 -5.77
CA PRO A 317 -12.04 4.14 -6.80
C PRO A 317 -10.52 4.05 -6.83
N VAL A 318 -10.04 2.86 -7.09
CA VAL A 318 -8.63 2.56 -7.28
C VAL A 318 -8.26 2.80 -8.74
N THR A 319 -7.27 3.66 -8.97
CA THR A 319 -6.65 3.83 -10.28
C THR A 319 -5.38 3.03 -10.33
N VAL A 320 -5.31 2.05 -11.22
CA VAL A 320 -4.15 1.18 -11.40
C VAL A 320 -3.21 1.79 -12.44
N LYS A 321 -1.91 1.75 -12.16
CA LYS A 321 -0.88 2.33 -13.01
C LYS A 321 -0.34 1.32 -14.04
N THR A 322 -1.22 0.90 -14.95
CA THR A 322 -0.91 0.03 -16.08
C THR A 322 -1.20 0.76 -17.40
N PRO A 323 -0.33 1.67 -17.87
CA PRO A 323 -0.55 2.43 -19.11
C PRO A 323 -0.81 1.57 -20.34
N ALA A 324 -0.33 0.34 -20.40
CA ALA A 324 -0.62 -0.61 -21.49
C ALA A 324 -2.12 -0.95 -21.59
N CYS A 325 -2.84 -0.91 -20.49
CA CYS A 325 -4.30 -0.96 -20.40
C CYS A 325 -4.72 -0.24 -19.11
N PRO A 326 -5.11 1.04 -19.17
CA PRO A 326 -5.54 1.81 -18.01
C PRO A 326 -6.71 1.16 -17.29
N VAL A 327 -6.72 1.21 -15.96
CA VAL A 327 -7.78 0.62 -15.12
C VAL A 327 -8.23 1.61 -14.06
N VAL A 328 -9.55 1.71 -13.90
CA VAL A 328 -10.17 2.33 -12.71
C VAL A 328 -11.23 1.37 -12.18
N VAL A 329 -11.16 1.03 -10.92
CA VAL A 329 -12.07 0.08 -10.30
C VAL A 329 -12.56 0.58 -8.94
N ASN A 330 -13.84 0.38 -8.67
CA ASN A 330 -14.43 0.44 -7.34
C ASN A 330 -15.13 -0.91 -7.13
N PRO A 331 -14.47 -1.89 -6.47
CA PRO A 331 -15.05 -3.20 -6.31
C PRO A 331 -16.30 -3.12 -5.42
N PRO A 332 -17.34 -3.95 -5.66
CA PRO A 332 -18.45 -4.06 -4.74
C PRO A 332 -18.00 -4.60 -3.39
N ALA A 333 -18.77 -4.36 -2.33
CA ALA A 333 -18.53 -5.01 -1.04
C ALA A 333 -18.61 -6.55 -1.22
N ALA A 334 -17.80 -7.28 -0.44
CA ALA A 334 -17.66 -8.73 -0.59
C ALA A 334 -18.98 -9.50 -0.36
N ASP A 335 -19.89 -8.93 0.43
CA ASP A 335 -21.22 -9.46 0.76
C ASP A 335 -22.34 -8.83 -0.08
N ALA A 336 -22.03 -7.95 -1.03
CA ALA A 336 -23.02 -7.28 -1.85
C ALA A 336 -23.70 -8.28 -2.81
N ALA A 337 -25.04 -8.34 -2.73
CA ALA A 337 -25.83 -9.12 -3.68
C ALA A 337 -26.01 -8.34 -4.98
N GLY A 338 -25.65 -8.96 -6.11
CA GLY A 338 -25.75 -8.33 -7.43
C GLY A 338 -25.09 -9.18 -8.50
N ARG A 339 -24.95 -8.58 -9.69
CA ARG A 339 -24.28 -9.20 -10.84
C ARG A 339 -23.52 -8.17 -11.66
N TRP A 340 -22.49 -8.60 -12.35
CA TRP A 340 -21.79 -7.82 -13.33
C TRP A 340 -22.58 -7.71 -14.63
N ILE A 341 -22.72 -6.50 -15.15
CA ILE A 341 -23.23 -6.17 -16.48
C ILE A 341 -22.04 -5.61 -17.23
N VAL A 342 -21.65 -6.25 -18.34
CA VAL A 342 -20.40 -5.95 -19.02
C VAL A 342 -20.66 -5.49 -20.45
N GLU A 343 -20.10 -4.35 -20.81
CA GLU A 343 -19.93 -3.86 -22.17
C GLU A 343 -18.45 -3.91 -22.53
N GLN A 344 -18.11 -4.51 -23.67
CA GLN A 344 -16.72 -4.69 -24.10
C GLN A 344 -16.55 -4.44 -25.59
N GLU A 345 -15.48 -3.68 -25.90
CA GLU A 345 -14.96 -3.53 -27.25
C GLU A 345 -13.42 -3.64 -27.18
N GLY A 346 -12.86 -4.79 -27.59
CA GLY A 346 -11.44 -5.07 -27.45
C GLY A 346 -10.96 -5.04 -25.98
N ASN A 347 -10.07 -4.10 -25.66
CA ASN A 347 -9.60 -3.87 -24.28
C ASN A 347 -10.36 -2.76 -23.55
N ASP A 348 -11.33 -2.15 -24.18
CA ASP A 348 -12.20 -1.13 -23.59
C ASP A 348 -13.40 -1.81 -22.95
N VAL A 349 -13.35 -2.02 -21.63
CA VAL A 349 -14.40 -2.68 -20.85
C VAL A 349 -15.03 -1.71 -19.86
N GLN A 350 -16.35 -1.71 -19.82
CA GLN A 350 -17.15 -1.14 -18.74
C GLN A 350 -17.95 -2.26 -18.10
N ALA A 351 -17.62 -2.62 -16.89
CA ALA A 351 -18.32 -3.59 -16.08
C ALA A 351 -18.95 -2.88 -14.89
N GLU A 352 -20.25 -3.02 -14.73
CA GLU A 352 -21.05 -2.42 -13.65
C GLU A 352 -21.63 -3.54 -12.79
N TYR A 353 -21.39 -3.48 -11.47
CA TYR A 353 -22.00 -4.41 -10.54
C TYR A 353 -23.29 -3.80 -10.00
N ARG A 354 -24.44 -4.35 -10.40
CA ARG A 354 -25.75 -3.83 -10.02
C ARG A 354 -26.55 -4.87 -9.23
N ASN A 355 -27.31 -4.38 -8.23
CA ASN A 355 -28.28 -5.20 -7.49
C ASN A 355 -29.57 -5.44 -8.32
N GLU A 356 -30.54 -6.18 -7.76
CA GLU A 356 -31.83 -6.45 -8.41
C GLU A 356 -32.69 -5.18 -8.65
N ALA A 357 -32.51 -4.15 -7.82
CA ALA A 357 -33.20 -2.87 -7.97
C ALA A 357 -32.55 -1.99 -9.05
N GLY A 358 -31.41 -2.38 -9.60
CA GLY A 358 -30.66 -1.62 -10.59
C GLY A 358 -29.63 -0.64 -10.00
N ASP A 359 -29.48 -0.58 -8.67
CA ASP A 359 -28.51 0.31 -8.05
C ASP A 359 -27.09 -0.14 -8.34
N LEU A 360 -26.21 0.80 -8.64
CA LEU A 360 -24.79 0.55 -8.85
C LEU A 360 -24.06 0.34 -7.50
N LEU A 361 -23.43 -0.81 -7.34
CA LEU A 361 -22.68 -1.17 -6.12
C LEU A 361 -21.18 -1.24 -6.35
N GLY A 362 -20.73 -1.28 -7.60
CA GLY A 362 -19.33 -1.30 -7.96
C GLY A 362 -19.15 -1.19 -9.47
N PHE A 363 -17.94 -0.87 -9.91
CA PHE A 363 -17.60 -0.87 -11.35
C PHE A 363 -16.14 -1.22 -11.59
N ALA A 364 -15.86 -1.71 -12.80
CA ALA A 364 -14.50 -1.88 -13.31
C ALA A 364 -14.44 -1.33 -14.74
N LEU A 365 -13.50 -0.43 -14.98
CA LEU A 365 -13.29 0.25 -16.26
C LEU A 365 -11.88 -0.03 -16.75
N THR A 366 -11.75 -0.38 -18.04
CA THR A 366 -10.45 -0.55 -18.69
C THR A 366 -10.36 0.26 -19.98
N GLY A 367 -9.14 0.51 -20.43
CA GLY A 367 -8.86 1.22 -21.69
C GLY A 367 -9.52 2.60 -21.73
N ALA A 368 -10.17 2.93 -22.84
CA ALA A 368 -10.85 4.23 -23.03
C ALA A 368 -12.07 4.42 -22.11
N LYS A 369 -12.68 3.34 -21.60
CA LYS A 369 -13.83 3.42 -20.69
C LYS A 369 -13.51 4.04 -19.35
N VAL A 370 -12.22 4.18 -18.95
CA VAL A 370 -11.83 4.89 -17.71
C VAL A 370 -12.31 6.36 -17.67
N ALA A 371 -12.62 6.95 -18.81
CA ALA A 371 -13.22 8.28 -18.88
C ALA A 371 -14.58 8.37 -18.18
N ASN A 372 -15.33 7.25 -18.07
CA ASN A 372 -16.68 7.20 -17.50
C ASN A 372 -16.68 7.19 -15.96
N LYS A 373 -15.51 7.11 -15.30
CA LYS A 373 -15.38 7.02 -13.83
C LYS A 373 -16.15 8.12 -13.07
N VAL A 374 -16.17 9.35 -13.61
CA VAL A 374 -16.81 10.49 -12.92
C VAL A 374 -18.32 10.33 -12.87
N ALA A 375 -18.95 9.81 -13.93
CA ALA A 375 -20.37 9.53 -13.97
C ALA A 375 -20.73 8.41 -12.98
N LEU A 376 -20.03 7.28 -13.05
CA LEU A 376 -20.29 6.13 -12.19
C LEU A 376 -20.01 6.41 -10.70
N ASN A 377 -19.01 7.21 -10.39
CA ASN A 377 -18.74 7.61 -8.99
C ASN A 377 -19.92 8.35 -8.34
N LYS A 378 -20.75 9.05 -9.12
CA LYS A 378 -21.92 9.78 -8.58
C LYS A 378 -23.08 8.86 -8.21
N GLU A 379 -23.13 7.66 -8.80
CA GLU A 379 -24.17 6.67 -8.53
C GLU A 379 -23.83 5.78 -7.33
N LEU A 380 -22.53 5.66 -6.99
CA LEU A 380 -22.08 4.75 -5.93
C LEU A 380 -22.39 5.28 -4.53
N PRO A 381 -22.75 4.40 -3.59
CA PRO A 381 -22.82 4.75 -2.18
C PRO A 381 -21.43 5.01 -1.62
N ALA A 382 -21.34 5.82 -0.56
CA ALA A 382 -20.12 5.99 0.21
C ALA A 382 -19.73 4.65 0.88
N ILE A 383 -18.40 4.40 1.01
CA ILE A 383 -17.88 3.22 1.71
C ILE A 383 -18.25 3.26 3.20
N MET A 384 -18.15 4.45 3.79
CA MET A 384 -18.49 4.74 5.19
C MET A 384 -18.87 6.22 5.29
N PRO A 385 -20.18 6.53 5.27
CA PRO A 385 -20.70 7.90 5.24
C PRO A 385 -20.47 8.68 6.53
#